data_12e47583047a5c0f2e66b5708c796aee
#
_entry.id   12e47583047a5c0f2e66b5708c796aee
#
_cell.length_a   1.000
_cell.length_b   1.000
_cell.length_c   1.000
_cell.angle_alpha   90.00
_cell.angle_beta   90.00
_cell.angle_gamma   90.00
#
_symmetry.space_group_name_H-M   'P 1'
#
loop_
_entity.id
_entity.type
_entity.pdbx_description
1 polymer ?
#
loop_
_entity_poly.entity_id
_entity_poly.type
_entity_poly.pdbx_seq_one_letter_code
_entity_poly.pdbx_strand_id
1 'polypeptide(L)'
;MNDFLLLENKKFLVFGVANKKSVAYAITKNLLDCGARCVLVVLNDEIRQKVAKIFPEIDEIYCCNVEKPDEIERLQTEIAARHAEGSFDGLVHSLAFADYSDGMKPFHETRPEQFLQAVNISCFSLTALSNAFKTLLSPTASVVTISISTTRMASESYGYMGPIKAALDSSLAFLAKSFSAFSEIRFNAVAPGLLKTSASAGIPGYVDSYLYAEHVIPRGRAVETQEAANVAVFLLSPRSSGINAQKIVVDAGMEINYFDKNLVKREF
;
A
#
# COMPACT_ATOMS: atom_id res chain seq x y z
N MET A 1 9.62 -27.53 -3.84
CA MET A 1 8.27 -27.07 -3.41
C MET A 1 7.49 -26.67 -4.65
N ASN A 2 6.18 -26.90 -4.70
CA ASN A 2 5.38 -26.46 -5.84
C ASN A 2 5.18 -24.95 -5.71
N ASP A 3 5.77 -24.13 -6.60
CA ASP A 3 5.57 -22.67 -6.63
C ASP A 3 4.18 -22.35 -7.19
N PHE A 4 3.15 -22.53 -6.36
CA PHE A 4 1.76 -22.27 -6.77
C PHE A 4 1.54 -20.85 -7.28
N LEU A 5 2.21 -19.85 -6.69
CA LEU A 5 2.04 -18.45 -7.07
C LEU A 5 2.88 -18.04 -8.30
N LEU A 6 3.80 -18.87 -8.74
CA LEU A 6 4.71 -18.62 -9.87
C LEU A 6 5.54 -17.34 -9.64
N LEU A 7 6.08 -17.19 -8.43
CA LEU A 7 6.88 -16.02 -8.00
C LEU A 7 8.37 -16.29 -7.93
N GLU A 8 8.79 -17.55 -8.04
CA GLU A 8 10.21 -17.93 -8.02
C GLU A 8 10.98 -17.17 -9.12
N ASN A 9 12.08 -16.54 -8.73
CA ASN A 9 12.94 -15.68 -9.57
C ASN A 9 12.29 -14.42 -10.14
N LYS A 10 11.01 -14.10 -9.81
CA LYS A 10 10.36 -12.87 -10.15
C LYS A 10 10.98 -11.69 -9.40
N LYS A 11 10.95 -10.48 -10.00
CA LYS A 11 11.55 -9.28 -9.42
C LYS A 11 10.52 -8.20 -9.16
N PHE A 12 10.55 -7.64 -7.95
CA PHE A 12 9.59 -6.63 -7.52
C PHE A 12 10.28 -5.38 -7.00
N LEU A 13 9.73 -4.21 -7.38
CA LEU A 13 10.11 -2.92 -6.84
C LEU A 13 9.13 -2.57 -5.70
N VAL A 14 9.63 -2.42 -4.47
CA VAL A 14 8.78 -2.26 -3.29
C VAL A 14 9.03 -0.91 -2.63
N PHE A 15 8.00 -0.07 -2.58
CA PHE A 15 8.00 1.22 -1.90
C PHE A 15 7.30 1.13 -0.55
N GLY A 16 7.90 1.75 0.49
CA GLY A 16 7.22 1.99 1.76
C GLY A 16 7.61 1.04 2.89
N VAL A 17 8.68 0.26 2.77
CA VAL A 17 9.23 -0.48 3.91
C VAL A 17 9.85 0.53 4.88
N ALA A 18 9.28 0.65 6.09
CA ALA A 18 9.80 1.53 7.13
C ALA A 18 10.36 0.75 8.34
N ASN A 19 9.71 -0.34 8.71
CA ASN A 19 10.09 -1.24 9.81
C ASN A 19 9.26 -2.53 9.75
N LYS A 20 9.46 -3.44 10.71
CA LYS A 20 8.79 -4.75 10.79
C LYS A 20 7.25 -4.69 10.95
N LYS A 21 6.66 -3.52 11.25
CA LYS A 21 5.21 -3.33 11.39
C LYS A 21 4.55 -2.80 10.11
N SER A 22 5.33 -2.41 9.08
CA SER A 22 4.76 -1.91 7.82
C SER A 22 4.18 -3.05 6.97
N VAL A 23 3.12 -2.75 6.23
CA VAL A 23 2.52 -3.72 5.27
C VAL A 23 3.54 -4.11 4.21
N ALA A 24 4.34 -3.15 3.72
CA ALA A 24 5.41 -3.42 2.76
C ALA A 24 6.45 -4.41 3.30
N TYR A 25 6.75 -4.40 4.60
CA TYR A 25 7.62 -5.40 5.21
C TYR A 25 7.05 -6.82 5.07
N ALA A 26 5.78 -7.01 5.42
CA ALA A 26 5.14 -8.31 5.33
C ALA A 26 5.03 -8.80 3.88
N ILE A 27 4.75 -7.88 2.94
CA ILE A 27 4.74 -8.18 1.49
C ILE A 27 6.14 -8.61 1.04
N THR A 28 7.18 -7.83 1.36
CA THR A 28 8.58 -8.14 0.99
C THR A 28 8.98 -9.51 1.51
N LYS A 29 8.70 -9.78 2.80
CA LYS A 29 9.01 -11.07 3.41
C LYS A 29 8.32 -12.22 2.68
N ASN A 30 7.04 -12.11 2.40
CA ASN A 30 6.29 -13.15 1.67
C ASN A 30 6.82 -13.36 0.24
N LEU A 31 7.22 -12.29 -0.46
CA LEU A 31 7.83 -12.38 -1.79
C LEU A 31 9.16 -13.15 -1.73
N LEU A 32 10.02 -12.82 -0.76
CA LEU A 32 11.28 -13.54 -0.54
C LEU A 32 11.04 -15.01 -0.18
N ASP A 33 10.08 -15.31 0.69
CA ASP A 33 9.69 -16.66 1.09
C ASP A 33 9.17 -17.48 -0.12
N CYS A 34 8.65 -16.81 -1.16
CA CYS A 34 8.27 -17.42 -2.45
C CYS A 34 9.42 -17.49 -3.48
N GLY A 35 10.64 -17.17 -3.09
CA GLY A 35 11.81 -17.20 -4.00
C GLY A 35 11.91 -16.01 -4.96
N ALA A 36 11.13 -14.97 -4.75
CA ALA A 36 11.21 -13.73 -5.52
C ALA A 36 12.39 -12.85 -5.05
N ARG A 37 12.75 -11.88 -5.87
CA ARG A 37 13.77 -10.86 -5.58
C ARG A 37 13.10 -9.51 -5.39
N CYS A 38 13.57 -8.73 -4.43
CA CYS A 38 13.02 -7.40 -4.14
C CYS A 38 14.11 -6.33 -4.23
N VAL A 39 13.75 -5.21 -4.86
CA VAL A 39 14.47 -3.94 -4.78
C VAL A 39 13.62 -3.01 -3.93
N LEU A 40 14.19 -2.45 -2.87
CA LEU A 40 13.44 -1.64 -1.91
C LEU A 40 13.68 -0.15 -2.12
N VAL A 41 12.63 0.65 -1.97
CA VAL A 41 12.72 2.10 -1.97
C VAL A 41 12.12 2.63 -0.67
N VAL A 42 12.91 3.41 0.05
CA VAL A 42 12.59 3.98 1.35
C VAL A 42 12.71 5.51 1.32
N LEU A 43 12.16 6.19 2.30
CA LEU A 43 12.09 7.65 2.30
C LEU A 43 13.48 8.32 2.39
N ASN A 44 14.37 7.80 3.24
CA ASN A 44 15.65 8.44 3.54
C ASN A 44 16.70 7.44 4.07
N ASP A 45 17.92 7.94 4.27
CA ASP A 45 19.06 7.14 4.75
C ASP A 45 18.86 6.54 6.14
N GLU A 46 18.18 7.22 7.05
CA GLU A 46 17.89 6.69 8.38
C GLU A 46 17.05 5.42 8.28
N ILE A 47 16.00 5.45 7.45
CA ILE A 47 15.14 4.29 7.20
C ILE A 47 15.92 3.22 6.44
N ARG A 48 16.74 3.60 5.45
CA ARG A 48 17.59 2.66 4.70
C ARG A 48 18.48 1.84 5.61
N GLN A 49 19.18 2.46 6.57
CA GLN A 49 20.03 1.75 7.52
C GLN A 49 19.24 0.80 8.44
N LYS A 50 18.03 1.15 8.83
CA LYS A 50 17.14 0.28 9.60
C LYS A 50 16.67 -0.92 8.77
N VAL A 51 16.25 -0.67 7.52
CA VAL A 51 15.73 -1.70 6.61
C VAL A 51 16.82 -2.66 6.16
N ALA A 52 18.05 -2.20 5.93
CA ALA A 52 19.20 -3.05 5.63
C ALA A 52 19.53 -4.05 6.77
N LYS A 53 19.28 -3.68 8.03
CA LYS A 53 19.41 -4.60 9.17
C LYS A 53 18.27 -5.61 9.26
N ILE A 54 17.10 -5.28 8.69
CA ILE A 54 15.91 -6.14 8.70
C ILE A 54 15.97 -7.17 7.57
N PHE A 55 16.49 -6.77 6.42
CA PHE A 55 16.64 -7.58 5.21
C PHE A 55 18.11 -7.58 4.76
N PRO A 56 19.01 -8.26 5.50
CA PRO A 56 20.43 -8.30 5.15
C PRO A 56 20.72 -9.02 3.81
N GLU A 57 19.75 -9.77 3.31
CA GLU A 57 19.79 -10.47 2.02
C GLU A 57 19.44 -9.57 0.83
N ILE A 58 18.95 -8.33 1.06
CA ILE A 58 18.60 -7.40 -0.02
C ILE A 58 19.71 -6.35 -0.17
N ASP A 59 20.46 -6.44 -1.27
CA ASP A 59 21.59 -5.55 -1.56
C ASP A 59 21.15 -4.19 -2.11
N GLU A 60 19.94 -4.09 -2.71
CA GLU A 60 19.46 -2.90 -3.39
C GLU A 60 18.36 -2.21 -2.60
N ILE A 61 18.75 -1.18 -1.84
CA ILE A 61 17.85 -0.32 -1.07
C ILE A 61 18.15 1.14 -1.42
N TYR A 62 17.23 1.78 -2.12
CA TYR A 62 17.33 3.17 -2.58
C TYR A 62 16.54 4.12 -1.68
N CYS A 63 16.90 5.41 -1.74
CA CYS A 63 16.17 6.48 -1.07
C CYS A 63 15.42 7.34 -2.08
N CYS A 64 14.14 7.65 -1.79
CA CYS A 64 13.34 8.55 -2.60
C CYS A 64 12.21 9.15 -1.77
N ASN A 65 12.14 10.48 -1.72
CA ASN A 65 10.96 11.19 -1.29
C ASN A 65 10.04 11.39 -2.50
N VAL A 66 8.96 10.62 -2.57
CA VAL A 66 8.01 10.65 -3.70
C VAL A 66 7.23 11.96 -3.86
N GLU A 67 7.32 12.86 -2.87
CA GLU A 67 6.80 14.21 -2.94
C GLU A 67 7.60 15.10 -3.90
N LYS A 68 8.84 14.69 -4.22
CA LYS A 68 9.79 15.43 -5.04
C LYS A 68 9.99 14.77 -6.41
N PRO A 69 9.51 15.36 -7.49
CA PRO A 69 9.64 14.78 -8.84
C PRO A 69 11.08 14.50 -9.26
N ASP A 70 12.00 15.37 -8.91
CA ASP A 70 13.44 15.22 -9.21
C ASP A 70 14.06 14.00 -8.51
N GLU A 71 13.60 13.65 -7.31
CA GLU A 71 14.05 12.44 -6.64
C GLU A 71 13.50 11.18 -7.32
N ILE A 72 12.27 11.21 -7.86
CA ILE A 72 11.71 10.10 -8.65
C ILE A 72 12.50 9.91 -9.95
N GLU A 73 12.83 10.99 -10.66
CA GLU A 73 13.62 10.92 -11.89
C GLU A 73 15.03 10.39 -11.64
N ARG A 74 15.68 10.86 -10.58
CA ARG A 74 16.99 10.36 -10.16
C ARG A 74 16.92 8.86 -9.81
N LEU A 75 15.96 8.45 -9.02
CA LEU A 75 15.76 7.04 -8.65
C LEU A 75 15.56 6.17 -9.89
N GLN A 76 14.71 6.60 -10.83
CA GLN A 76 14.47 5.87 -12.08
C GLN A 76 15.78 5.70 -12.86
N THR A 77 16.60 6.75 -12.98
CA THR A 77 17.88 6.72 -13.67
C THR A 77 18.86 5.74 -12.98
N GLU A 78 18.95 5.78 -11.64
CA GLU A 78 19.83 4.91 -10.87
C GLU A 78 19.43 3.43 -11.02
N ILE A 79 18.14 3.12 -11.00
CA ILE A 79 17.64 1.75 -11.16
C ILE A 79 17.81 1.28 -12.61
N ALA A 80 17.51 2.12 -13.60
CA ALA A 80 17.67 1.80 -15.02
C ALA A 80 19.13 1.52 -15.42
N ALA A 81 20.09 2.11 -14.72
CA ALA A 81 21.51 1.85 -14.94
C ALA A 81 21.92 0.39 -14.56
N ARG A 82 21.13 -0.27 -13.74
CA ARG A 82 21.41 -1.64 -13.22
C ARG A 82 20.45 -2.70 -13.73
N HIS A 83 19.28 -2.31 -14.21
CA HIS A 83 18.21 -3.18 -14.62
C HIS A 83 17.77 -2.90 -16.05
N ALA A 84 17.69 -3.95 -16.88
CA ALA A 84 17.19 -3.84 -18.23
C ALA A 84 15.68 -3.50 -18.26
N GLU A 85 15.24 -2.99 -19.39
CA GLU A 85 13.80 -2.79 -19.66
C GLU A 85 13.01 -4.09 -19.45
N GLY A 86 11.81 -3.98 -18.90
CA GLY A 86 10.94 -5.13 -18.65
C GLY A 86 11.40 -6.10 -17.57
N SER A 87 12.41 -5.74 -16.76
CA SER A 87 12.99 -6.66 -15.77
C SER A 87 12.22 -6.80 -14.47
N PHE A 88 11.26 -5.90 -14.18
CA PHE A 88 10.43 -5.98 -12.98
C PHE A 88 9.05 -6.59 -13.28
N ASP A 89 8.72 -7.67 -12.59
CA ASP A 89 7.42 -8.35 -12.69
C ASP A 89 6.31 -7.63 -11.92
N GLY A 90 6.65 -6.65 -11.09
CA GLY A 90 5.66 -5.82 -10.43
C GLY A 90 6.23 -4.72 -9.55
N LEU A 91 5.31 -3.87 -9.11
CA LEU A 91 5.58 -2.74 -8.21
C LEU A 91 4.59 -2.75 -7.05
N VAL A 92 5.12 -2.60 -5.85
CA VAL A 92 4.33 -2.42 -4.62
C VAL A 92 4.39 -0.96 -4.20
N HIS A 93 3.23 -0.31 -4.17
CA HIS A 93 3.05 1.05 -3.69
C HIS A 93 2.39 1.00 -2.31
N SER A 94 3.19 1.02 -1.25
CA SER A 94 2.70 0.99 0.13
C SER A 94 3.04 2.30 0.85
N LEU A 95 2.58 3.40 0.27
CA LEU A 95 2.85 4.76 0.73
C LEU A 95 1.57 5.41 1.26
N ALA A 96 1.69 6.09 2.40
CA ALA A 96 0.67 6.95 2.95
C ALA A 96 1.32 7.96 3.90
N PHE A 97 0.86 9.19 3.81
CA PHE A 97 1.24 10.26 4.73
C PHE A 97 0.04 11.20 4.92
N ALA A 98 -0.16 11.63 6.15
CA ALA A 98 -1.04 12.74 6.50
C ALA A 98 -0.40 13.52 7.64
N ASP A 99 -0.44 14.82 7.55
CA ASP A 99 0.04 15.72 8.60
C ASP A 99 -1.08 15.95 9.62
N TYR A 100 -0.88 15.46 10.83
CA TYR A 100 -1.76 15.66 12.00
C TYR A 100 -1.08 16.51 13.09
N SER A 101 -0.09 17.33 12.73
CA SER A 101 0.66 18.17 13.69
C SER A 101 -0.23 19.14 14.46
N ASP A 102 -1.33 19.60 13.83
CA ASP A 102 -2.33 20.48 14.44
C ASP A 102 -3.40 19.71 15.25
N GLY A 103 -3.24 18.41 15.47
CA GLY A 103 -4.24 17.52 16.06
C GLY A 103 -5.33 17.09 15.07
N MET A 104 -6.27 16.28 15.56
CA MET A 104 -7.44 15.87 14.77
C MET A 104 -8.50 16.98 14.80
N LYS A 105 -8.96 17.35 13.61
CA LYS A 105 -10.02 18.37 13.43
C LYS A 105 -11.22 17.76 12.71
N PRO A 106 -12.41 18.33 12.83
CA PRO A 106 -13.54 17.97 11.99
C PRO A 106 -13.17 18.07 10.51
N PHE A 107 -13.70 17.17 9.69
CA PHE A 107 -13.31 17.08 8.27
C PHE A 107 -13.47 18.41 7.50
N HIS A 108 -14.51 19.19 7.80
CA HIS A 108 -14.77 20.49 7.14
C HIS A 108 -13.74 21.59 7.52
N GLU A 109 -12.90 21.36 8.53
CA GLU A 109 -11.81 22.24 8.93
C GLU A 109 -10.45 21.80 8.37
N THR A 110 -10.45 20.83 7.44
CA THR A 110 -9.23 20.36 6.79
C THR A 110 -8.52 21.48 6.05
N ARG A 111 -7.23 21.66 6.29
CA ARG A 111 -6.42 22.69 5.64
C ARG A 111 -6.02 22.26 4.24
N PRO A 112 -6.12 23.15 3.23
CA PRO A 112 -5.77 22.83 1.84
C PRO A 112 -4.36 22.27 1.68
N GLU A 113 -3.38 22.83 2.38
CA GLU A 113 -1.97 22.45 2.27
C GLU A 113 -1.77 20.99 2.73
N GLN A 114 -2.34 20.63 3.89
CA GLN A 114 -2.28 19.26 4.43
C GLN A 114 -2.98 18.27 3.52
N PHE A 115 -4.15 18.64 2.98
CA PHE A 115 -4.89 17.79 2.05
C PHE A 115 -4.11 17.55 0.76
N LEU A 116 -3.58 18.61 0.13
CA LEU A 116 -2.83 18.53 -1.12
C LEU A 116 -1.53 17.73 -0.95
N GLN A 117 -0.81 17.93 0.15
CA GLN A 117 0.38 17.14 0.47
C GLN A 117 0.03 15.64 0.59
N ALA A 118 -1.01 15.33 1.34
CA ALA A 118 -1.43 13.94 1.51
C ALA A 118 -1.94 13.33 0.19
N VAL A 119 -2.63 14.07 -0.68
CA VAL A 119 -2.98 13.64 -2.04
C VAL A 119 -1.72 13.33 -2.86
N ASN A 120 -0.73 14.22 -2.83
CA ASN A 120 0.51 14.04 -3.58
C ASN A 120 1.23 12.74 -3.16
N ILE A 121 1.43 12.55 -1.86
CA ILE A 121 2.20 11.41 -1.33
C ILE A 121 1.38 10.10 -1.34
N SER A 122 0.09 10.14 -0.98
CA SER A 122 -0.69 8.92 -0.71
C SER A 122 -1.56 8.47 -1.90
N CYS A 123 -1.67 9.29 -2.95
CA CYS A 123 -2.49 9.01 -4.12
C CYS A 123 -1.71 9.24 -5.43
N PHE A 124 -1.30 10.49 -5.72
CA PHE A 124 -0.69 10.84 -7.00
C PHE A 124 0.65 10.16 -7.22
N SER A 125 1.40 9.87 -6.16
CA SER A 125 2.67 9.14 -6.24
C SER A 125 2.54 7.78 -6.94
N LEU A 126 1.39 7.09 -6.85
CA LEU A 126 1.15 5.88 -7.63
C LEU A 126 1.23 6.14 -9.13
N THR A 127 0.60 7.21 -9.60
CA THR A 127 0.63 7.62 -11.01
C THR A 127 2.03 8.04 -11.43
N ALA A 128 2.69 8.85 -10.62
CA ALA A 128 4.05 9.33 -10.90
C ALA A 128 5.07 8.17 -11.00
N LEU A 129 5.04 7.25 -10.03
CA LEU A 129 5.92 6.07 -10.02
C LEU A 129 5.59 5.12 -11.17
N SER A 130 4.31 4.87 -11.46
CA SER A 130 3.90 4.02 -12.59
C SER A 130 4.43 4.59 -13.90
N ASN A 131 4.34 5.89 -14.11
CA ASN A 131 4.88 6.55 -15.31
C ASN A 131 6.42 6.48 -15.34
N ALA A 132 7.10 6.76 -14.24
CA ALA A 132 8.57 6.75 -14.17
C ALA A 132 9.15 5.36 -14.47
N PHE A 133 8.52 4.32 -13.96
CA PHE A 133 9.02 2.93 -14.07
C PHE A 133 8.39 2.11 -15.20
N LYS A 134 7.53 2.70 -16.05
CA LYS A 134 6.78 1.96 -17.10
C LYS A 134 7.66 1.13 -18.05
N THR A 135 8.86 1.60 -18.39
CA THR A 135 9.80 0.88 -19.28
C THR A 135 10.54 -0.24 -18.55
N LEU A 136 10.72 -0.13 -17.23
CA LEU A 136 11.38 -1.14 -16.41
C LEU A 136 10.42 -2.25 -15.97
N LEU A 137 9.11 -1.99 -15.99
CA LEU A 137 8.09 -3.00 -15.72
C LEU A 137 7.95 -3.93 -16.93
N SER A 138 7.84 -5.23 -16.66
CA SER A 138 7.47 -6.24 -17.65
C SER A 138 6.12 -5.89 -18.29
N PRO A 139 5.88 -6.20 -19.57
CA PRO A 139 4.59 -5.95 -20.22
C PRO A 139 3.39 -6.60 -19.52
N THR A 140 3.60 -7.63 -18.71
CA THR A 140 2.58 -8.35 -17.93
C THR A 140 2.70 -8.12 -16.43
N ALA A 141 3.43 -7.10 -16.00
CA ALA A 141 3.67 -6.80 -14.59
C ALA A 141 2.37 -6.51 -13.81
N SER A 142 2.46 -6.60 -12.49
CA SER A 142 1.37 -6.25 -11.59
C SER A 142 1.76 -5.13 -10.65
N VAL A 143 1.00 -4.04 -10.65
CA VAL A 143 1.14 -2.93 -9.70
C VAL A 143 0.08 -3.06 -8.62
N VAL A 144 0.53 -3.14 -7.37
CA VAL A 144 -0.36 -3.28 -6.22
C VAL A 144 -0.15 -2.12 -5.27
N THR A 145 -1.23 -1.40 -4.96
CA THR A 145 -1.21 -0.33 -3.95
C THR A 145 -1.95 -0.75 -2.68
N ILE A 146 -1.60 -0.10 -1.56
CA ILE A 146 -2.30 -0.29 -0.29
C ILE A 146 -3.28 0.87 -0.08
N SER A 147 -4.57 0.52 -0.12
CA SER A 147 -5.69 1.41 0.18
C SER A 147 -6.22 1.16 1.60
N ILE A 148 -7.50 1.40 1.82
CA ILE A 148 -8.22 1.09 3.07
C ILE A 148 -9.63 0.61 2.75
N SER A 149 -10.23 -0.21 3.61
CA SER A 149 -11.63 -0.66 3.46
C SER A 149 -12.61 0.52 3.61
N THR A 150 -12.31 1.45 4.48
CA THR A 150 -13.21 2.50 4.98
C THR A 150 -13.29 3.76 4.11
N THR A 151 -13.11 3.68 2.78
CA THR A 151 -13.19 4.86 1.90
C THR A 151 -14.57 5.49 1.82
N ARG A 152 -15.63 4.78 2.28
CA ARG A 152 -17.01 5.25 2.35
C ARG A 152 -17.61 5.21 3.75
N MET A 153 -16.82 4.82 4.76
CA MET A 153 -17.21 4.76 6.15
C MET A 153 -16.55 5.93 6.87
N ALA A 154 -17.31 6.93 7.25
CA ALA A 154 -16.78 8.09 7.96
C ALA A 154 -16.38 7.71 9.40
N SER A 155 -15.21 8.14 9.82
CA SER A 155 -14.70 8.04 11.18
C SER A 155 -14.19 9.41 11.61
N GLU A 156 -14.52 9.83 12.81
CA GLU A 156 -14.04 11.09 13.37
C GLU A 156 -12.51 11.15 13.49
N SER A 157 -11.89 10.00 13.71
CA SER A 157 -10.45 9.87 13.93
C SER A 157 -9.65 9.52 12.68
N TYR A 158 -10.22 9.60 11.45
CA TYR A 158 -9.51 9.27 10.24
C TYR A 158 -9.29 10.47 9.30
N GLY A 159 -9.94 11.60 9.59
CA GLY A 159 -9.76 12.88 8.87
C GLY A 159 -9.97 12.74 7.36
N TYR A 160 -9.06 13.36 6.61
CA TYR A 160 -9.13 13.43 5.16
C TYR A 160 -8.53 12.22 4.41
N MET A 161 -7.96 11.24 5.09
CA MET A 161 -7.36 10.06 4.42
C MET A 161 -8.40 9.19 3.69
N GLY A 162 -9.65 9.15 4.17
CA GLY A 162 -10.75 8.45 3.48
C GLY A 162 -10.94 8.91 2.04
N PRO A 163 -11.25 10.19 1.80
CA PRO A 163 -11.34 10.77 0.45
C PRO A 163 -10.09 10.60 -0.41
N ILE A 164 -8.89 10.73 0.18
CA ILE A 164 -7.63 10.54 -0.56
C ILE A 164 -7.47 9.09 -1.03
N LYS A 165 -7.77 8.13 -0.18
CA LYS A 165 -7.71 6.70 -0.56
C LYS A 165 -8.85 6.33 -1.53
N ALA A 166 -10.00 7.02 -1.48
CA ALA A 166 -11.04 6.87 -2.50
C ALA A 166 -10.57 7.38 -3.89
N ALA A 167 -9.82 8.48 -3.94
CA ALA A 167 -9.18 8.97 -5.15
C ALA A 167 -8.13 7.98 -5.67
N LEU A 168 -7.33 7.38 -4.78
CA LEU A 168 -6.37 6.31 -5.12
C LEU A 168 -7.10 5.10 -5.73
N ASP A 169 -8.20 4.65 -5.11
CA ASP A 169 -9.00 3.53 -5.63
C ASP A 169 -9.54 3.83 -7.05
N SER A 170 -10.06 5.04 -7.27
CA SER A 170 -10.54 5.48 -8.58
C SER A 170 -9.41 5.53 -9.63
N SER A 171 -8.21 5.93 -9.24
CA SER A 171 -7.05 6.04 -10.14
C SER A 171 -6.64 4.72 -10.77
N LEU A 172 -6.94 3.58 -10.15
CA LEU A 172 -6.62 2.24 -10.69
C LEU A 172 -7.23 2.00 -12.07
N ALA A 173 -8.50 2.37 -12.26
CA ALA A 173 -9.18 2.19 -13.53
C ALA A 173 -8.58 3.05 -14.65
N PHE A 174 -8.17 4.28 -14.32
CA PHE A 174 -7.56 5.19 -15.29
C PHE A 174 -6.12 4.75 -15.63
N LEU A 175 -5.34 4.28 -14.67
CA LEU A 175 -4.01 3.71 -14.91
C LEU A 175 -4.12 2.44 -15.76
N ALA A 176 -4.99 1.49 -15.40
CA ALA A 176 -5.19 0.28 -16.18
C ALA A 176 -5.59 0.60 -17.63
N LYS A 177 -6.51 1.54 -17.83
CA LYS A 177 -6.93 1.98 -19.17
C LYS A 177 -5.80 2.67 -19.93
N SER A 178 -5.04 3.55 -19.29
CA SER A 178 -3.92 4.26 -19.93
C SER A 178 -2.82 3.30 -20.38
N PHE A 179 -2.44 2.36 -19.50
CA PHE A 179 -1.40 1.39 -19.76
C PHE A 179 -1.81 0.30 -20.76
N SER A 180 -3.11 0.03 -20.92
CA SER A 180 -3.61 -0.95 -21.89
C SER A 180 -3.30 -0.58 -23.36
N ALA A 181 -2.87 0.65 -23.63
CA ALA A 181 -2.46 1.08 -24.96
C ALA A 181 -1.14 0.44 -25.42
N PHE A 182 -0.29 -0.03 -24.47
CA PHE A 182 1.05 -0.55 -24.78
C PHE A 182 1.49 -1.74 -23.91
N SER A 183 0.64 -2.22 -22.99
CA SER A 183 0.98 -3.32 -22.10
C SER A 183 -0.26 -4.03 -21.54
N GLU A 184 -0.04 -5.15 -20.86
CA GLU A 184 -1.02 -5.88 -20.07
C GLU A 184 -0.81 -5.66 -18.55
N ILE A 185 -0.13 -4.59 -18.15
CA ILE A 185 0.13 -4.24 -16.75
C ILE A 185 -1.19 -4.06 -16.02
N ARG A 186 -1.31 -4.73 -14.87
CA ARG A 186 -2.50 -4.68 -14.02
C ARG A 186 -2.28 -3.75 -12.83
N PHE A 187 -3.33 -3.05 -12.45
CA PHE A 187 -3.34 -2.11 -11.32
C PHE A 187 -4.43 -2.51 -10.34
N ASN A 188 -4.06 -2.93 -9.13
CA ASN A 188 -5.03 -3.34 -8.12
C ASN A 188 -4.67 -2.73 -6.75
N ALA A 189 -5.65 -2.67 -5.86
CA ALA A 189 -5.47 -2.25 -4.49
C ALA A 189 -5.85 -3.37 -3.51
N VAL A 190 -5.04 -3.53 -2.47
CA VAL A 190 -5.45 -4.20 -1.24
C VAL A 190 -5.96 -3.14 -0.28
N ALA A 191 -7.16 -3.32 0.22
CA ALA A 191 -7.85 -2.39 1.10
C ALA A 191 -8.10 -3.06 2.48
N PRO A 192 -7.10 -3.05 3.37
CA PRO A 192 -7.27 -3.63 4.69
C PRO A 192 -8.22 -2.80 5.56
N GLY A 193 -8.82 -3.45 6.55
CA GLY A 193 -9.40 -2.80 7.71
C GLY A 193 -8.32 -2.12 8.57
N LEU A 194 -8.66 -1.79 9.81
CA LEU A 194 -7.71 -1.15 10.72
C LEU A 194 -6.57 -2.11 11.09
N LEU A 195 -5.33 -1.68 10.85
CA LEU A 195 -4.11 -2.44 11.11
C LEU A 195 -3.26 -1.75 12.19
N LYS A 196 -2.58 -2.53 13.03
CA LYS A 196 -1.56 -2.02 13.96
C LYS A 196 -0.22 -1.84 13.23
N THR A 197 -0.04 -0.72 12.57
CA THR A 197 1.19 -0.36 11.85
C THR A 197 1.86 0.86 12.47
N SER A 198 3.09 1.17 12.02
CA SER A 198 3.75 2.41 12.44
C SER A 198 3.06 3.66 11.89
N ALA A 199 2.50 3.58 10.69
CA ALA A 199 1.74 4.68 10.10
C ALA A 199 0.47 4.95 10.91
N SER A 200 -0.28 3.91 11.31
CA SER A 200 -1.49 4.07 12.12
C SER A 200 -1.22 4.57 13.55
N ALA A 201 -0.04 4.27 14.10
CA ALA A 201 0.35 4.75 15.43
C ALA A 201 0.52 6.28 15.48
N GLY A 202 0.73 6.96 14.34
CA GLY A 202 0.80 8.41 14.24
C GLY A 202 -0.57 9.11 14.10
N ILE A 203 -1.68 8.35 14.01
CA ILE A 203 -3.02 8.92 13.86
C ILE A 203 -3.63 9.14 15.24
N PRO A 204 -3.98 10.38 15.63
CA PRO A 204 -4.65 10.65 16.91
C PRO A 204 -5.97 9.88 17.04
N GLY A 205 -6.25 9.27 18.19
CA GLY A 205 -7.48 8.49 18.43
C GLY A 205 -7.58 7.16 17.69
N TYR A 206 -6.51 6.71 17.02
CA TYR A 206 -6.54 5.45 16.26
C TYR A 206 -6.79 4.21 17.14
N VAL A 207 -6.32 4.24 18.38
CA VAL A 207 -6.50 3.11 19.32
C VAL A 207 -7.98 2.83 19.56
N ASP A 208 -8.78 3.89 19.78
CA ASP A 208 -10.22 3.75 20.02
C ASP A 208 -10.94 3.20 18.79
N SER A 209 -10.58 3.71 17.60
CA SER A 209 -11.09 3.18 16.32
C SER A 209 -10.71 1.70 16.13
N TYR A 210 -9.50 1.32 16.51
CA TYR A 210 -9.04 -0.06 16.42
C TYR A 210 -9.83 -0.99 17.40
N LEU A 211 -10.02 -0.55 18.63
CA LEU A 211 -10.81 -1.31 19.63
C LEU A 211 -12.27 -1.43 19.19
N TYR A 212 -12.86 -0.35 18.65
CA TYR A 212 -14.19 -0.41 18.04
C TYR A 212 -14.25 -1.45 16.92
N ALA A 213 -13.27 -1.46 16.01
CA ALA A 213 -13.21 -2.42 14.92
C ALA A 213 -13.17 -3.87 15.42
N GLU A 214 -12.40 -4.17 16.48
CA GLU A 214 -12.36 -5.52 17.08
C GLU A 214 -13.75 -5.98 17.59
N HIS A 215 -14.61 -5.04 18.00
CA HIS A 215 -15.96 -5.34 18.45
C HIS A 215 -16.94 -5.52 17.28
N VAL A 216 -16.77 -4.76 16.21
CA VAL A 216 -17.66 -4.76 15.04
C VAL A 216 -17.34 -5.90 14.07
N ILE A 217 -16.08 -6.32 13.99
CA ILE A 217 -15.68 -7.43 13.10
C ILE A 217 -16.33 -8.75 13.54
N PRO A 218 -17.06 -9.46 12.64
CA PRO A 218 -17.82 -10.66 13.01
C PRO A 218 -17.01 -11.74 13.72
N ARG A 219 -15.72 -11.88 13.40
CA ARG A 219 -14.83 -12.85 14.06
C ARG A 219 -14.26 -12.37 15.41
N GLY A 220 -14.59 -11.15 15.86
CA GLY A 220 -14.12 -10.59 17.14
C GLY A 220 -12.61 -10.33 17.22
N ARG A 221 -11.93 -10.24 16.08
CA ARG A 221 -10.49 -10.01 15.97
C ARG A 221 -10.19 -9.18 14.73
N ALA A 222 -9.42 -8.12 14.87
CA ALA A 222 -9.00 -7.28 13.77
C ALA A 222 -8.11 -8.04 12.76
N VAL A 223 -7.95 -7.43 11.59
CA VAL A 223 -7.08 -7.95 10.54
C VAL A 223 -5.62 -7.73 10.92
N GLU A 224 -4.78 -8.70 10.61
CA GLU A 224 -3.34 -8.61 10.76
C GLU A 224 -2.67 -8.12 9.46
N THR A 225 -1.52 -7.48 9.61
CA THR A 225 -0.71 -7.01 8.47
C THR A 225 -0.37 -8.16 7.50
N GLN A 226 -0.16 -9.37 8.04
CA GLN A 226 0.11 -10.58 7.25
C GLN A 226 -1.07 -10.97 6.35
N GLU A 227 -2.32 -10.80 6.82
CA GLU A 227 -3.50 -11.14 6.02
C GLU A 227 -3.63 -10.20 4.80
N ALA A 228 -3.35 -8.91 4.98
CA ALA A 228 -3.28 -7.95 3.88
C ALA A 228 -2.12 -8.26 2.91
N ALA A 229 -0.94 -8.63 3.44
CA ALA A 229 0.22 -8.97 2.64
C ALA A 229 -0.02 -10.23 1.78
N ASN A 230 -0.72 -11.24 2.30
CA ASN A 230 -1.06 -12.46 1.54
C ASN A 230 -1.87 -12.13 0.29
N VAL A 231 -2.86 -11.22 0.40
CA VAL A 231 -3.66 -10.79 -0.74
C VAL A 231 -2.82 -9.95 -1.72
N ALA A 232 -1.93 -9.10 -1.22
CA ALA A 232 -1.03 -8.32 -2.08
C ALA A 232 -0.12 -9.25 -2.91
N VAL A 233 0.48 -10.27 -2.30
CA VAL A 233 1.34 -11.24 -2.98
C VAL A 233 0.54 -12.06 -4.00
N PHE A 234 -0.69 -12.46 -3.69
CA PHE A 234 -1.57 -13.10 -4.67
C PHE A 234 -1.84 -12.15 -5.86
N LEU A 235 -2.14 -10.87 -5.63
CA LEU A 235 -2.38 -9.90 -6.70
C LEU A 235 -1.11 -9.60 -7.53
N LEU A 236 0.08 -9.71 -6.95
CA LEU A 236 1.35 -9.60 -7.67
C LEU A 236 1.65 -10.83 -8.54
N SER A 237 1.05 -11.96 -8.22
CA SER A 237 1.31 -13.23 -8.91
C SER A 237 0.60 -13.33 -10.26
N PRO A 238 1.10 -14.16 -11.21
CA PRO A 238 0.40 -14.48 -12.44
C PRO A 238 -0.96 -15.15 -12.22
N ARG A 239 -1.21 -15.74 -11.03
CA ARG A 239 -2.49 -16.40 -10.69
C ARG A 239 -3.66 -15.43 -10.59
N SER A 240 -3.40 -14.14 -10.48
CA SER A 240 -4.41 -13.08 -10.47
C SER A 240 -4.54 -12.37 -11.83
N SER A 241 -4.12 -12.99 -12.94
CA SER A 241 -4.09 -12.37 -14.28
C SER A 241 -5.44 -11.81 -14.76
N GLY A 242 -6.56 -12.38 -14.32
CA GLY A 242 -7.90 -11.88 -14.62
C GLY A 242 -8.37 -10.73 -13.71
N ILE A 243 -7.57 -10.28 -12.74
CA ILE A 243 -7.94 -9.21 -11.79
C ILE A 243 -7.19 -7.93 -12.18
N ASN A 244 -7.92 -6.92 -12.66
CA ASN A 244 -7.37 -5.62 -13.03
C ASN A 244 -8.35 -4.50 -12.62
N ALA A 245 -7.82 -3.37 -12.18
CA ALA A 245 -8.55 -2.19 -11.70
C ALA A 245 -9.49 -2.49 -10.51
N GLN A 246 -9.12 -3.45 -9.66
CA GLN A 246 -9.95 -3.85 -8.53
C GLN A 246 -9.35 -3.39 -7.20
N LYS A 247 -10.25 -3.00 -6.28
CA LYS A 247 -9.99 -2.85 -4.86
C LYS A 247 -10.46 -4.12 -4.15
N ILE A 248 -9.55 -4.86 -3.55
CA ILE A 248 -9.87 -6.06 -2.77
C ILE A 248 -9.89 -5.69 -1.29
N VAL A 249 -11.08 -5.73 -0.69
CA VAL A 249 -11.26 -5.45 0.74
C VAL A 249 -10.79 -6.65 1.57
N VAL A 250 -10.00 -6.36 2.60
CA VAL A 250 -9.46 -7.34 3.55
C VAL A 250 -9.69 -6.81 4.96
N ASP A 251 -10.93 -6.87 5.44
CA ASP A 251 -11.35 -6.28 6.71
C ASP A 251 -12.09 -7.27 7.64
N ALA A 252 -12.07 -8.55 7.29
CA ALA A 252 -12.74 -9.62 8.01
C ALA A 252 -14.26 -9.40 8.20
N GLY A 253 -14.88 -8.69 7.24
CA GLY A 253 -16.31 -8.42 7.23
C GLY A 253 -16.73 -7.20 8.05
N MET A 254 -15.78 -6.30 8.40
CA MET A 254 -16.11 -5.10 9.15
C MET A 254 -17.10 -4.21 8.40
N GLU A 255 -16.88 -3.96 7.09
CA GLU A 255 -17.69 -3.01 6.32
C GLU A 255 -19.13 -3.49 6.07
N ILE A 256 -19.38 -4.81 6.16
CA ILE A 256 -20.71 -5.39 5.94
C ILE A 256 -21.54 -5.49 7.22
N ASN A 257 -20.94 -5.28 8.40
CA ASN A 257 -21.62 -5.43 9.68
C ASN A 257 -22.36 -4.13 10.05
N TYR A 258 -23.63 -4.05 9.66
CA TYR A 258 -24.46 -2.87 9.93
C TYR A 258 -24.96 -2.80 11.38
N PHE A 259 -25.28 -3.96 12.00
CA PHE A 259 -25.86 -4.00 13.34
C PHE A 259 -25.44 -5.24 14.11
N ASP A 260 -24.98 -5.04 15.34
CA ASP A 260 -24.71 -6.12 16.30
C ASP A 260 -25.34 -5.78 17.65
N LYS A 261 -26.35 -6.58 18.05
CA LYS A 261 -27.04 -6.43 19.33
C LYS A 261 -26.14 -6.60 20.56
N ASN A 262 -24.99 -7.27 20.41
CA ASN A 262 -24.05 -7.44 21.51
C ASN A 262 -23.25 -6.16 21.81
N LEU A 263 -23.08 -5.29 20.84
CA LEU A 263 -22.51 -3.95 21.06
C LEU A 263 -23.44 -3.11 21.92
N VAL A 264 -24.74 -3.13 21.61
CA VAL A 264 -25.76 -2.37 22.38
C VAL A 264 -25.86 -2.84 23.83
N LYS A 265 -25.66 -4.15 24.09
CA LYS A 265 -25.75 -4.70 25.45
C LYS A 265 -24.56 -4.41 26.36
N ARG A 266 -23.45 -3.93 25.81
CA ARG A 266 -22.22 -3.62 26.59
C ARG A 266 -22.17 -2.18 27.09
N GLU A 267 -22.99 -1.29 26.55
CA GLU A 267 -22.98 0.13 26.87
C GLU A 267 -24.17 0.57 27.78
N PHE A 268 -25.07 -0.37 28.14
CA PHE A 268 -26.24 -0.06 28.99
C PHE A 268 -26.35 -1.06 30.15
#